data_21362bd7740a8a664303da0295cd3f32
#
_entry.id   21362bd7740a8a664303da0295cd3f32
#
_cell.length_a   1.000
_cell.length_b   1.000
_cell.length_c   1.000
_cell.angle_alpha   90.00
_cell.angle_beta   90.00
_cell.angle_gamma   90.00
#
_symmetry.space_group_name_H-M   'P 1'
#
loop_
_entity.id
_entity.type
_entity.pdbx_description
1 polymer ?
#
loop_
_entity_poly.entity_id
_entity_poly.type
_entity_poly.pdbx_seq_one_letter_code
_entity_poly.pdbx_strand_id
1 'polypeptide(L)'
;DDFCSMYIEFTKSALNSDNINTKHQTLNTLIYVLQSILKLLHPFIPFVTEEIYQAINGKDTTIMKESWPEIIKVDANKANDIDKVIEIIKATREIRTENNIKPSLELHTLIDGFKLNDSLNSIIYRMCKLIVIESTNEETIVRPTSFGKVIYIMNEIVDKKAELEKINKELARLESEISRSNNMLSNE
;
A
#
# COMPACT_ATOMS: atom_id res chain seq x y z
N ASP A 1 -10.50 5.76 3.90
CA ASP A 1 -9.07 5.60 3.57
C ASP A 1 -8.82 5.09 2.15
N ASP A 2 -9.66 4.22 1.59
CA ASP A 2 -9.39 3.56 0.31
C ASP A 2 -9.31 4.53 -0.87
N PHE A 3 -10.12 5.59 -0.90
CA PHE A 3 -10.04 6.61 -1.94
C PHE A 3 -8.73 7.40 -1.88
N CYS A 4 -8.40 8.00 -0.74
CA CYS A 4 -7.23 8.87 -0.62
C CYS A 4 -5.90 8.10 -0.62
N SER A 5 -5.83 6.97 0.07
CA SER A 5 -4.57 6.24 0.25
C SER A 5 -4.28 5.20 -0.85
N MET A 6 -5.31 4.69 -1.52
CA MET A 6 -5.15 3.66 -2.55
C MET A 6 -5.55 4.15 -3.94
N TYR A 7 -6.79 4.61 -4.11
CA TYR A 7 -7.30 4.92 -5.44
C TYR A 7 -6.54 6.07 -6.11
N ILE A 8 -6.23 7.15 -5.40
CA ILE A 8 -5.43 8.25 -5.94
C ILE A 8 -4.03 7.75 -6.39
N GLU A 9 -3.39 6.88 -5.62
CA GLU A 9 -2.11 6.31 -6.02
C GLU A 9 -2.22 5.42 -7.26
N PHE A 10 -3.29 4.62 -7.38
CA PHE A 10 -3.54 3.80 -8.57
C PHE A 10 -3.71 4.66 -9.83
N THR A 11 -4.35 5.81 -9.72
CA THR A 11 -4.61 6.69 -10.87
C THR A 11 -3.39 7.46 -11.36
N LYS A 12 -2.33 7.62 -10.56
CA LYS A 12 -1.14 8.40 -10.94
C LYS A 12 -0.48 7.89 -12.24
N SER A 13 -0.45 6.57 -12.48
CA SER A 13 0.12 6.03 -13.73
C SER A 13 -0.73 6.37 -14.96
N ALA A 14 -2.04 6.29 -14.81
CA ALA A 14 -2.96 6.62 -15.89
C ALA A 14 -2.94 8.13 -16.20
N LEU A 15 -2.83 8.97 -15.17
CA LEU A 15 -2.73 10.43 -15.33
C LEU A 15 -1.39 10.87 -15.93
N ASN A 16 -0.31 10.12 -15.73
CA ASN A 16 1.01 10.40 -16.29
C ASN A 16 1.26 9.68 -17.62
N SER A 17 0.31 8.87 -18.12
CA SER A 17 0.44 8.19 -19.41
C SER A 17 0.34 9.19 -20.57
N ASP A 18 0.89 8.85 -21.74
CA ASP A 18 0.76 9.66 -22.96
C ASP A 18 -0.62 9.51 -23.63
N ASN A 19 -1.42 8.54 -23.18
CA ASN A 19 -2.75 8.30 -23.74
C ASN A 19 -3.77 9.29 -23.16
N ILE A 20 -4.15 10.27 -23.97
CA ILE A 20 -5.10 11.34 -23.63
C ILE A 20 -6.46 10.77 -23.22
N ASN A 21 -6.96 9.75 -23.90
CA ASN A 21 -8.27 9.15 -23.58
C ASN A 21 -8.25 8.51 -22.18
N THR A 22 -7.19 7.79 -21.84
CA THR A 22 -7.03 7.19 -20.51
C THR A 22 -6.96 8.27 -19.42
N LYS A 23 -6.22 9.35 -19.67
CA LYS A 23 -6.18 10.51 -18.75
C LYS A 23 -7.57 11.09 -18.50
N HIS A 24 -8.32 11.40 -19.57
CA HIS A 24 -9.65 11.98 -19.45
C HIS A 24 -10.62 11.06 -18.71
N GLN A 25 -10.64 9.77 -19.02
CA GLN A 25 -11.49 8.81 -18.33
C GLN A 25 -11.14 8.73 -16.84
N THR A 26 -9.86 8.65 -16.50
CA THR A 26 -9.40 8.61 -15.12
C THR A 26 -9.74 9.88 -14.37
N LEU A 27 -9.52 11.06 -14.98
CA LEU A 27 -9.84 12.35 -14.38
C LEU A 27 -11.35 12.49 -14.14
N ASN A 28 -12.18 12.13 -15.13
CA ASN A 28 -13.64 12.18 -14.99
C ASN A 28 -14.12 11.27 -13.85
N THR A 29 -13.54 10.09 -13.72
CA THR A 29 -13.87 9.17 -12.60
C THR A 29 -13.45 9.77 -11.25
N LEU A 30 -12.25 10.35 -11.16
CA LEU A 30 -11.78 11.03 -9.94
C LEU A 30 -12.69 12.18 -9.54
N ILE A 31 -13.05 13.04 -10.47
CA ILE A 31 -13.96 14.19 -10.24
C ILE A 31 -15.33 13.69 -9.80
N TYR A 32 -15.88 12.68 -10.49
CA TYR A 32 -17.17 12.10 -10.14
C TYR A 32 -17.21 11.55 -8.72
N VAL A 33 -16.20 10.76 -8.33
CA VAL A 33 -16.09 10.20 -6.98
C VAL A 33 -15.93 11.31 -5.95
N LEU A 34 -15.06 12.28 -6.20
CA LEU A 34 -14.84 13.41 -5.30
C LEU A 34 -16.12 14.23 -5.12
N GLN A 35 -16.82 14.58 -6.19
CA GLN A 35 -18.10 15.31 -6.10
C GLN A 35 -19.17 14.52 -5.33
N SER A 36 -19.21 13.20 -5.52
CA SER A 36 -20.12 12.32 -4.76
C SER A 36 -19.81 12.35 -3.26
N ILE A 37 -18.54 12.28 -2.89
CA ILE A 37 -18.07 12.38 -1.51
C ILE A 37 -18.43 13.75 -0.92
N LEU A 38 -18.19 14.85 -1.66
CA LEU A 38 -18.52 16.20 -1.21
C LEU A 38 -20.03 16.36 -0.95
N LYS A 39 -20.89 15.83 -1.84
CA LYS A 39 -22.34 15.85 -1.68
C LYS A 39 -22.79 15.08 -0.44
N LEU A 40 -22.21 13.90 -0.18
CA LEU A 40 -22.51 13.08 1.00
C LEU A 40 -22.05 13.73 2.31
N LEU A 41 -20.93 14.45 2.29
CA LEU A 41 -20.37 15.13 3.47
C LEU A 41 -20.98 16.51 3.72
N HIS A 42 -21.61 17.13 2.72
CA HIS A 42 -22.10 18.50 2.80
C HIS A 42 -23.05 18.75 4.00
N PRO A 43 -23.96 17.85 4.38
CA PRO A 43 -24.80 18.05 5.56
C PRO A 43 -24.03 18.15 6.89
N PHE A 44 -22.82 17.63 6.96
CA PHE A 44 -21.99 17.60 8.18
C PHE A 44 -20.94 18.72 8.21
N ILE A 45 -20.34 19.03 7.06
CA ILE A 45 -19.27 20.04 6.93
C ILE A 45 -19.52 20.97 5.73
N PRO A 46 -20.60 21.80 5.76
CA PRO A 46 -21.06 22.52 4.58
C PRO A 46 -20.05 23.51 4.00
N PHE A 47 -19.32 24.23 4.82
CA PHE A 47 -18.41 25.29 4.34
C PHE A 47 -17.25 24.74 3.52
N VAL A 48 -16.57 23.71 4.03
CA VAL A 48 -15.40 23.11 3.36
C VAL A 48 -15.82 22.40 2.08
N THR A 49 -16.92 21.66 2.10
CA THR A 49 -17.42 20.95 0.91
C THR A 49 -17.89 21.89 -0.17
N GLU A 50 -18.54 23.01 0.18
CA GLU A 50 -18.94 24.04 -0.77
C GLU A 50 -17.72 24.70 -1.40
N GLU A 51 -16.72 25.09 -0.61
CA GLU A 51 -15.49 25.72 -1.09
C GLU A 51 -14.74 24.82 -2.11
N ILE A 52 -14.56 23.53 -1.77
CA ILE A 52 -13.93 22.57 -2.68
C ILE A 52 -14.77 22.35 -3.94
N TYR A 53 -16.10 22.26 -3.80
CA TYR A 53 -17.00 22.08 -4.93
C TYR A 53 -16.92 23.26 -5.92
N GLN A 54 -16.94 24.50 -5.41
CA GLN A 54 -16.79 25.71 -6.22
C GLN A 54 -15.42 25.84 -6.86
N ALA A 55 -14.36 25.36 -6.20
CA ALA A 55 -13.02 25.33 -6.79
C ALA A 55 -12.94 24.41 -8.03
N ILE A 56 -13.75 23.34 -8.07
CA ILE A 56 -13.81 22.40 -9.20
C ILE A 56 -14.76 22.89 -10.31
N ASN A 57 -15.93 23.41 -9.94
CA ASN A 57 -17.03 23.65 -10.88
C ASN A 57 -17.23 25.15 -11.20
N GLY A 58 -16.55 26.05 -10.49
CA GLY A 58 -16.67 27.50 -10.63
C GLY A 58 -17.46 28.14 -9.49
N LYS A 59 -17.13 29.42 -9.19
CA LYS A 59 -17.65 30.16 -8.03
C LYS A 59 -19.16 30.41 -8.07
N ASP A 60 -19.78 30.33 -9.24
CA ASP A 60 -21.21 30.56 -9.43
C ASP A 60 -22.05 29.29 -9.22
N THR A 61 -21.42 28.17 -8.84
CA THR A 61 -22.07 26.89 -8.59
C THR A 61 -22.28 26.66 -7.09
N THR A 62 -23.22 25.79 -6.73
CA THR A 62 -23.44 25.37 -5.33
C THR A 62 -23.90 23.93 -5.26
N ILE A 63 -23.38 23.19 -4.28
CA ILE A 63 -23.79 21.81 -3.98
C ILE A 63 -25.28 21.74 -3.63
N MET A 64 -25.82 22.79 -3.01
CA MET A 64 -27.21 22.84 -2.55
C MET A 64 -28.25 22.66 -3.66
N LYS A 65 -27.89 22.92 -4.93
CA LYS A 65 -28.76 22.74 -6.11
C LYS A 65 -28.56 21.41 -6.81
N GLU A 66 -27.61 20.63 -6.37
CA GLU A 66 -27.26 19.37 -7.01
C GLU A 66 -28.15 18.22 -6.53
N SER A 67 -28.36 17.26 -7.42
CA SER A 67 -29.03 16.01 -7.04
C SER A 67 -28.12 15.13 -6.18
N TRP A 68 -28.76 14.34 -5.32
CA TRP A 68 -28.05 13.34 -4.50
C TRP A 68 -27.33 12.32 -5.38
N PRO A 69 -26.15 11.82 -4.97
CA PRO A 69 -25.43 10.81 -5.75
C PRO A 69 -26.25 9.54 -5.94
N GLU A 70 -26.28 9.03 -7.17
CA GLU A 70 -26.93 7.77 -7.49
C GLU A 70 -25.98 6.59 -7.34
N ILE A 71 -26.53 5.41 -7.04
CA ILE A 71 -25.77 4.16 -6.96
C ILE A 71 -25.40 3.71 -8.37
N ILE A 72 -24.11 3.59 -8.65
CA ILE A 72 -23.60 3.06 -9.91
C ILE A 72 -23.49 1.55 -9.81
N LYS A 73 -23.93 0.85 -10.86
CA LYS A 73 -23.69 -0.58 -11.00
C LYS A 73 -22.22 -0.79 -11.38
N VAL A 74 -21.48 -1.50 -10.54
CA VAL A 74 -20.09 -1.89 -10.78
C VAL A 74 -19.99 -3.36 -11.11
N ASP A 75 -18.97 -3.73 -11.89
CA ASP A 75 -18.61 -5.12 -12.13
C ASP A 75 -17.99 -5.70 -10.84
N ALA A 76 -18.74 -6.57 -10.18
CA ALA A 76 -18.32 -7.18 -8.92
C ALA A 76 -17.01 -7.98 -9.05
N ASN A 77 -16.75 -8.60 -10.21
CA ASN A 77 -15.53 -9.38 -10.43
C ASN A 77 -14.31 -8.46 -10.46
N LYS A 78 -14.39 -7.35 -11.17
CA LYS A 78 -13.30 -6.36 -11.23
C LYS A 78 -13.07 -5.68 -9.89
N ALA A 79 -14.12 -5.40 -9.12
CA ALA A 79 -14.01 -4.88 -7.77
C ALA A 79 -13.26 -5.86 -6.87
N ASN A 80 -13.64 -7.15 -6.89
CA ASN A 80 -12.98 -8.20 -6.12
C ASN A 80 -11.50 -8.38 -6.48
N ASP A 81 -11.11 -8.22 -7.75
CA ASP A 81 -9.70 -8.28 -8.14
C ASP A 81 -8.88 -7.11 -7.57
N ILE A 82 -9.46 -5.92 -7.48
CA ILE A 82 -8.83 -4.77 -6.81
C ILE A 82 -8.71 -5.00 -5.30
N ASP A 83 -9.71 -5.59 -4.66
CA ASP A 83 -9.65 -5.92 -3.22
C ASP A 83 -8.51 -6.89 -2.93
N LYS A 84 -8.29 -7.91 -3.77
CA LYS A 84 -7.14 -8.82 -3.67
C LYS A 84 -5.80 -8.08 -3.82
N VAL A 85 -5.70 -7.14 -4.76
CA VAL A 85 -4.50 -6.31 -4.93
C VAL A 85 -4.24 -5.46 -3.69
N ILE A 86 -5.27 -4.87 -3.10
CA ILE A 86 -5.16 -4.10 -1.86
C ILE A 86 -4.67 -4.99 -0.71
N GLU A 87 -5.14 -6.23 -0.62
CA GLU A 87 -4.70 -7.20 0.38
C GLU A 87 -3.22 -7.56 0.21
N ILE A 88 -2.75 -7.78 -1.03
CA ILE A 88 -1.31 -8.00 -1.33
C ILE A 88 -0.47 -6.79 -0.88
N ILE A 89 -0.94 -5.56 -1.17
CA ILE A 89 -0.24 -4.34 -0.78
C ILE A 89 -0.14 -4.23 0.75
N LYS A 90 -1.23 -4.52 1.48
CA LYS A 90 -1.25 -4.50 2.95
C LYS A 90 -0.28 -5.53 3.52
N ALA A 91 -0.36 -6.79 3.07
CA ALA A 91 0.53 -7.87 3.50
C ALA A 91 2.01 -7.53 3.24
N THR A 92 2.32 -6.92 2.10
CA THR A 92 3.69 -6.50 1.77
C THR A 92 4.18 -5.39 2.70
N ARG A 93 3.33 -4.42 3.03
CA ARG A 93 3.69 -3.33 3.96
C ARG A 93 3.91 -3.85 5.38
N GLU A 94 3.11 -4.80 5.83
CA GLU A 94 3.28 -5.47 7.12
C GLU A 94 4.61 -6.20 7.21
N ILE A 95 4.95 -7.04 6.22
CA ILE A 95 6.26 -7.73 6.15
C ILE A 95 7.41 -6.74 6.15
N ARG A 96 7.32 -5.64 5.40
CA ARG A 96 8.36 -4.61 5.39
C ARG A 96 8.55 -3.97 6.76
N THR A 97 7.45 -3.68 7.45
CA THR A 97 7.49 -3.07 8.78
C THR A 97 8.06 -4.02 9.82
N GLU A 98 7.62 -5.28 9.84
CA GLU A 98 8.09 -6.31 10.76
C GLU A 98 9.59 -6.58 10.63
N ASN A 99 10.11 -6.54 9.41
CA ASN A 99 11.50 -6.86 9.11
C ASN A 99 12.39 -5.62 8.84
N ASN A 100 11.88 -4.39 9.08
CA ASN A 100 12.58 -3.13 8.85
C ASN A 100 13.13 -2.97 7.42
N ILE A 101 12.41 -3.46 6.41
CA ILE A 101 12.82 -3.41 5.01
C ILE A 101 12.50 -2.03 4.43
N LYS A 102 13.47 -1.41 3.77
CA LYS A 102 13.26 -0.12 3.12
C LYS A 102 12.18 -0.21 2.03
N PRO A 103 11.26 0.77 1.95
CA PRO A 103 10.21 0.78 0.92
C PRO A 103 10.71 0.76 -0.53
N SER A 104 11.94 1.24 -0.76
CA SER A 104 12.56 1.30 -2.09
C SER A 104 13.19 -0.02 -2.56
N LEU A 105 13.38 -0.99 -1.66
CA LEU A 105 13.96 -2.28 -2.00
C LEU A 105 12.95 -3.11 -2.79
N GLU A 106 13.40 -3.73 -3.88
CA GLU A 106 12.59 -4.68 -4.64
C GLU A 106 12.53 -6.02 -3.89
N LEU A 107 11.34 -6.61 -3.84
CA LEU A 107 11.11 -7.93 -3.24
C LEU A 107 10.50 -8.85 -4.28
N HIS A 108 11.01 -10.06 -4.39
CA HIS A 108 10.43 -11.09 -5.23
C HIS A 108 9.41 -11.91 -4.45
N THR A 109 8.29 -12.22 -5.09
CA THR A 109 7.18 -12.93 -4.47
C THR A 109 6.48 -13.86 -5.46
N LEU A 110 5.93 -14.96 -4.91
CA LEU A 110 4.94 -15.76 -5.62
C LEU A 110 3.57 -15.48 -5.04
N ILE A 111 2.57 -15.46 -5.91
CA ILE A 111 1.17 -15.28 -5.53
C ILE A 111 0.42 -16.54 -5.93
N ASP A 112 -0.09 -17.25 -4.93
CA ASP A 112 -0.89 -18.45 -5.11
C ASP A 112 -2.37 -18.14 -4.91
N GLY A 113 -3.22 -18.68 -5.80
CA GLY A 113 -4.67 -18.49 -5.75
C GLY A 113 -5.20 -17.26 -6.49
N PHE A 114 -4.33 -16.39 -7.04
CA PHE A 114 -4.76 -15.24 -7.84
C PHE A 114 -3.82 -14.97 -9.02
N LYS A 115 -4.38 -14.89 -10.23
CA LYS A 115 -3.61 -14.61 -11.44
C LYS A 115 -3.68 -13.12 -11.77
N LEU A 116 -2.55 -12.47 -11.74
CA LEU A 116 -2.41 -11.05 -12.07
C LEU A 116 -2.32 -10.84 -13.59
N ASN A 117 -2.92 -9.77 -14.06
CA ASN A 117 -2.67 -9.23 -15.40
C ASN A 117 -1.58 -8.14 -15.35
N ASP A 118 -1.08 -7.72 -16.52
CA ASP A 118 0.01 -6.73 -16.61
C ASP A 118 -0.33 -5.40 -15.94
N SER A 119 -1.58 -4.96 -16.01
CA SER A 119 -2.04 -3.72 -15.37
C SER A 119 -1.98 -3.82 -13.85
N LEU A 120 -2.44 -4.92 -13.27
CA LEU A 120 -2.39 -5.17 -11.83
C LEU A 120 -0.95 -5.37 -11.34
N ASN A 121 -0.11 -6.07 -12.11
CA ASN A 121 1.32 -6.20 -11.81
C ASN A 121 2.01 -4.83 -11.75
N SER A 122 1.72 -3.94 -12.70
CA SER A 122 2.31 -2.59 -12.72
C SER A 122 1.88 -1.75 -11.50
N ILE A 123 0.65 -1.91 -11.03
CA ILE A 123 0.14 -1.26 -9.81
C ILE A 123 0.91 -1.77 -8.59
N ILE A 124 1.01 -3.10 -8.43
CA ILE A 124 1.69 -3.74 -7.28
C ILE A 124 3.18 -3.34 -7.26
N TYR A 125 3.86 -3.40 -8.39
CA TYR A 125 5.26 -2.98 -8.48
C TYR A 125 5.44 -1.51 -8.05
N ARG A 126 4.59 -0.62 -8.53
CA ARG A 126 4.69 0.80 -8.20
C ARG A 126 4.39 1.08 -6.72
N MET A 127 3.39 0.40 -6.15
CA MET A 127 2.95 0.63 -4.77
C MET A 127 3.86 0.00 -3.72
N CYS A 128 4.47 -1.14 -4.06
CA CYS A 128 5.20 -1.97 -3.10
C CYS A 128 6.60 -2.39 -3.57
N LYS A 129 7.03 -2.05 -4.79
CA LYS A 129 8.27 -2.57 -5.37
C LYS A 129 8.33 -4.12 -5.32
N LEU A 130 7.20 -4.75 -5.64
CA LEU A 130 7.04 -6.19 -5.62
C LEU A 130 7.15 -6.73 -7.04
N ILE A 131 8.02 -7.72 -7.25
CA ILE A 131 8.22 -8.43 -8.52
C ILE A 131 7.62 -9.82 -8.36
N VAL A 132 6.61 -10.13 -9.18
CA VAL A 132 5.96 -11.44 -9.14
C VAL A 132 6.76 -12.42 -9.99
N ILE A 133 7.16 -13.55 -9.39
CA ILE A 133 7.89 -14.64 -10.03
C ILE A 133 7.04 -15.91 -10.06
N GLU A 134 7.38 -16.85 -10.95
CA GLU A 134 6.60 -18.09 -11.12
C GLU A 134 7.03 -19.21 -10.17
N SER A 135 8.29 -19.25 -9.77
CA SER A 135 8.84 -20.29 -8.88
C SER A 135 10.08 -19.83 -8.16
N THR A 136 10.37 -20.43 -7.01
CA THR A 136 11.61 -20.24 -6.26
C THR A 136 12.01 -21.54 -5.57
N ASN A 137 13.32 -21.73 -5.40
CA ASN A 137 13.92 -22.82 -4.60
C ASN A 137 14.50 -22.30 -3.28
N GLU A 138 14.25 -21.04 -2.93
CA GLU A 138 14.77 -20.39 -1.74
C GLU A 138 13.82 -20.56 -0.54
N GLU A 139 14.33 -20.33 0.66
CA GLU A 139 13.49 -20.24 1.85
C GLU A 139 12.50 -19.08 1.74
N THR A 140 11.26 -19.33 2.14
CA THR A 140 10.15 -18.40 1.94
C THR A 140 9.41 -18.09 3.22
N ILE A 141 8.87 -16.88 3.31
CA ILE A 141 7.87 -16.48 4.31
C ILE A 141 6.51 -16.41 3.65
N VAL A 142 5.54 -17.12 4.19
CA VAL A 142 4.18 -17.20 3.64
C VAL A 142 3.23 -16.32 4.45
N ARG A 143 2.45 -15.51 3.75
CA ARG A 143 1.32 -14.76 4.31
C ARG A 143 0.02 -15.26 3.72
N PRO A 144 -0.91 -15.75 4.56
CA PRO A 144 -2.24 -16.13 4.10
C PRO A 144 -3.04 -14.89 3.71
N THR A 145 -3.85 -15.04 2.69
CA THR A 145 -4.77 -14.02 2.17
C THR A 145 -6.15 -14.64 1.95
N SER A 146 -7.17 -13.82 1.73
CA SER A 146 -8.54 -14.29 1.49
C SER A 146 -8.67 -15.16 0.23
N PHE A 147 -7.77 -14.98 -0.73
CA PHE A 147 -7.78 -15.68 -2.02
C PHE A 147 -6.72 -16.79 -2.13
N GLY A 148 -5.81 -16.93 -1.15
CA GLY A 148 -4.73 -17.90 -1.19
C GLY A 148 -3.52 -17.48 -0.34
N LYS A 149 -2.34 -17.38 -0.96
CA LYS A 149 -1.09 -17.08 -0.26
C LYS A 149 -0.23 -16.11 -1.04
N VAL A 150 0.45 -15.23 -0.30
CA VAL A 150 1.56 -14.41 -0.82
C VAL A 150 2.85 -14.92 -0.19
N ILE A 151 3.81 -15.32 -1.02
CA ILE A 151 5.01 -16.02 -0.61
C ILE A 151 6.21 -15.13 -0.95
N TYR A 152 6.97 -14.73 0.06
CA TYR A 152 8.13 -13.83 -0.07
C TYR A 152 9.43 -14.59 0.11
N ILE A 153 10.47 -14.22 -0.61
CA ILE A 153 11.81 -14.84 -0.49
C ILE A 153 12.49 -14.34 0.77
N MET A 154 12.88 -15.26 1.66
CA MET A 154 13.42 -14.95 2.97
C MET A 154 14.78 -14.23 2.91
N ASN A 155 15.64 -14.61 1.96
CA ASN A 155 16.98 -14.01 1.81
C ASN A 155 16.95 -12.52 1.43
N GLU A 156 15.85 -12.03 0.85
CA GLU A 156 15.64 -10.62 0.51
C GLU A 156 15.05 -9.83 1.69
N ILE A 157 14.36 -10.53 2.61
CA ILE A 157 13.70 -9.93 3.76
C ILE A 157 14.69 -9.74 4.91
N VAL A 158 15.54 -10.73 5.17
CA VAL A 158 16.48 -10.72 6.27
C VAL A 158 17.85 -10.28 5.78
N ASP A 159 18.26 -9.06 6.08
CA ASP A 159 19.66 -8.65 5.96
C ASP A 159 20.48 -9.32 7.06
N LYS A 160 20.90 -10.56 6.77
CA LYS A 160 21.68 -11.41 7.67
C LYS A 160 22.94 -10.71 8.21
N LYS A 161 23.52 -9.78 7.44
CA LYS A 161 24.70 -9.01 7.86
C LYS A 161 24.35 -7.95 8.90
N ALA A 162 23.28 -7.18 8.65
CA ALA A 162 22.83 -6.15 9.58
C ALA A 162 22.30 -6.74 10.89
N GLU A 163 21.69 -7.91 10.84
CA GLU A 163 21.20 -8.61 12.03
C GLU A 163 22.34 -9.22 12.84
N LEU A 164 23.32 -9.83 12.17
CA LEU A 164 24.57 -10.31 12.80
C LEU A 164 25.35 -9.16 13.47
N GLU A 165 25.46 -8.01 12.86
CA GLU A 165 26.10 -6.84 13.46
C GLU A 165 25.37 -6.33 14.70
N LYS A 166 24.03 -6.32 14.70
CA LYS A 166 23.23 -5.95 15.88
C LYS A 166 23.43 -6.95 17.02
N ILE A 167 23.32 -8.24 16.72
CA ILE A 167 23.52 -9.32 17.72
C ILE A 167 24.93 -9.27 18.28
N ASN A 168 25.96 -9.09 17.47
CA ASN A 168 27.34 -8.98 17.93
C ASN A 168 27.58 -7.76 18.82
N LYS A 169 26.96 -6.61 18.52
CA LYS A 169 27.02 -5.42 19.38
C LYS A 169 26.36 -5.66 20.73
N GLU A 170 25.23 -6.35 20.74
CA GLU A 170 24.50 -6.65 21.98
C GLU A 170 25.23 -7.68 22.83
N LEU A 171 25.85 -8.70 22.21
CA LEU A 171 26.76 -9.66 22.87
C LEU A 171 27.94 -8.95 23.52
N ALA A 172 28.64 -8.07 22.81
CA ALA A 172 29.76 -7.32 23.34
C ALA A 172 29.36 -6.42 24.52
N ARG A 173 28.17 -5.84 24.49
CA ARG A 173 27.61 -5.07 25.61
C ARG A 173 27.35 -5.93 26.83
N LEU A 174 26.67 -7.07 26.66
CA LEU A 174 26.36 -8.00 27.73
C LEU A 174 27.63 -8.60 28.34
N GLU A 175 28.64 -8.96 27.56
CA GLU A 175 29.93 -9.42 28.02
C GLU A 175 30.65 -8.36 28.88
N SER A 176 30.57 -7.09 28.48
CA SER A 176 31.13 -5.96 29.25
C SER A 176 30.39 -5.75 30.58
N GLU A 177 29.07 -5.92 30.62
CA GLU A 177 28.25 -5.83 31.81
C GLU A 177 28.54 -7.00 32.77
N ILE A 178 28.68 -8.23 32.27
CA ILE A 178 29.08 -9.43 33.06
C ILE A 178 30.48 -9.22 33.64
N SER A 179 31.43 -8.73 32.85
CA SER A 179 32.79 -8.46 33.33
C SER A 179 32.82 -7.41 34.45
N ARG A 180 32.01 -6.34 34.32
CA ARG A 180 31.85 -5.34 35.39
C ARG A 180 31.26 -5.95 36.67
N SER A 181 30.21 -6.74 36.56
CA SER A 181 29.56 -7.38 37.72
C SER A 181 30.47 -8.35 38.41
N ASN A 182 31.23 -9.14 37.65
CA ASN A 182 32.22 -10.04 38.20
C ASN A 182 33.38 -9.33 38.94
N ASN A 183 33.82 -8.19 38.38
CA ASN A 183 34.85 -7.37 39.04
C ASN A 183 34.33 -6.69 40.31
N MET A 184 33.05 -6.35 40.40
CA MET A 184 32.43 -5.85 41.63
C MET A 184 32.36 -6.93 42.71
N LEU A 185 31.93 -8.16 42.34
CA LEU A 185 31.83 -9.29 43.24
C LEU A 185 33.19 -9.81 43.72
N SER A 186 34.27 -9.63 42.96
CA SER A 186 35.62 -10.05 43.38
C SER A 186 36.35 -9.02 44.24
N ASN A 187 35.78 -7.82 44.43
CA ASN A 187 36.33 -6.77 45.26
C ASN A 187 35.60 -6.61 46.63
N GLU A 188 34.66 -7.49 46.92
CA GLU A 188 34.08 -7.73 48.25
C GLU A 188 34.77 -8.93 48.91
#